data_c31cef94d16d8f696b21e446b57e7d5e
#
_entry.id   c31cef94d16d8f696b21e446b57e7d5e
#
_cell.length_a   1.000
_cell.length_b   1.000
_cell.length_c   1.000
_cell.angle_alpha   90.00
_cell.angle_beta   90.00
_cell.angle_gamma   90.00
#
_symmetry.space_group_name_H-M   'P 1'
#
loop_
_entity.id
_entity.type
_entity.pdbx_description
1 polymer ?
#
loop_
_entity_poly.entity_id
_entity_poly.type
_entity_poly.pdbx_seq_one_letter_code
_entity_poly.pdbx_strand_id
1 'polypeptide(L)'
;DGKGTTQKLTPESFPGINTYEISYDFEHAIHMYSSMETPPEYRLITLPIHKEMKILEDNKKLKNELVKLERHPTEFFKIDIGNGIKLDGYYIKPPRMDPAKKYPLFYYIYGEPAGQTVLDLWRGRQYLWHLMLAQKGYVVMSIDPRGTPSPQGSNWRKVIYGQLGWMAGQDHASATKEVANKFSFIDSKRVGIYGHSGGGQMSLNLIFRYPDLYHLAMPSSFVSHQKFYHPSYQERFMGQLDDNIDGYSKGSPITWAHKLQGKLLIIHGTGDSNVHYQSFESLINELVDHKKQFSMMSYPNRNHGLQEGINTQWHLFSLRTNYLLENLPPGPK
;
A
#
# COMPACT_ATOMS: atom_id res chain seq x y z
N ASP A 1 -10.73 19.38 28.57
CA ASP A 1 -10.82 19.95 29.92
C ASP A 1 -11.12 18.81 30.92
N GLY A 2 -10.87 19.05 32.21
CA GLY A 2 -11.16 18.06 33.27
C GLY A 2 -12.63 17.66 33.43
N LYS A 3 -13.53 18.14 32.56
CA LYS A 3 -14.98 17.84 32.53
C LYS A 3 -15.35 16.91 31.38
N GLY A 4 -14.37 16.36 30.64
CA GLY A 4 -14.59 15.42 29.53
C GLY A 4 -15.04 16.08 28.22
N THR A 5 -15.01 17.41 28.12
CA THR A 5 -15.33 18.11 26.86
C THR A 5 -14.17 18.01 25.91
N THR A 6 -14.43 17.54 24.69
CA THR A 6 -13.41 17.42 23.62
C THR A 6 -13.57 18.57 22.63
N GLN A 7 -12.47 19.20 22.26
CA GLN A 7 -12.43 20.24 21.25
C GLN A 7 -11.38 19.92 20.20
N LYS A 8 -11.73 20.06 18.90
CA LYS A 8 -10.78 19.97 17.79
C LYS A 8 -9.92 21.23 17.79
N LEU A 9 -8.61 21.09 17.90
CA LEU A 9 -7.67 22.21 17.89
C LEU A 9 -7.10 22.50 16.49
N THR A 10 -7.02 21.49 15.63
CA THR A 10 -6.47 21.64 14.27
C THR A 10 -7.39 22.52 13.43
N PRO A 11 -6.91 23.63 12.87
CA PRO A 11 -7.70 24.47 11.95
C PRO A 11 -8.09 23.72 10.67
N GLU A 12 -9.23 24.09 10.07
CA GLU A 12 -9.72 23.53 8.81
C GLU A 12 -8.79 23.83 7.60
N SER A 13 -7.89 24.80 7.74
CA SER A 13 -6.87 25.13 6.73
C SER A 13 -5.76 24.07 6.55
N PHE A 14 -5.75 23.03 7.39
CA PHE A 14 -4.81 21.92 7.31
C PHE A 14 -5.51 20.59 7.02
N PRO A 15 -6.13 20.44 5.82
CA PRO A 15 -6.72 19.16 5.43
C PRO A 15 -5.61 18.13 5.17
N GLY A 16 -5.76 16.90 5.71
CA GLY A 16 -4.75 15.85 5.61
C GLY A 16 -4.30 15.34 6.99
N ILE A 17 -3.07 14.89 7.08
CA ILE A 17 -2.52 14.34 8.32
C ILE A 17 -1.83 15.45 9.12
N ASN A 18 -2.20 15.53 10.38
CA ASN A 18 -1.66 16.47 11.35
C ASN A 18 -1.13 15.72 12.57
N THR A 19 0.12 15.94 12.95
CA THR A 19 0.72 15.39 14.17
C THR A 19 1.31 16.51 15.02
N TYR A 20 1.40 16.28 16.33
CA TYR A 20 1.83 17.27 17.28
C TYR A 20 2.83 16.67 18.26
N GLU A 21 3.99 17.33 18.40
CA GLU A 21 4.89 17.12 19.53
C GLU A 21 4.65 18.24 20.53
N ILE A 22 3.99 17.91 21.63
CA ILE A 22 3.49 18.88 22.62
C ILE A 22 4.54 19.09 23.70
N SER A 23 4.80 20.35 24.08
CA SER A 23 5.70 20.71 25.18
C SER A 23 5.15 20.22 26.54
N TYR A 24 6.05 20.11 27.52
CA TYR A 24 5.73 19.59 28.86
C TYR A 24 4.69 20.45 29.60
N ASP A 25 4.66 21.75 29.35
CA ASP A 25 3.73 22.72 29.93
C ASP A 25 2.40 22.81 29.19
N PHE A 26 2.26 22.10 28.05
CA PHE A 26 1.09 22.12 27.15
C PHE A 26 0.81 23.49 26.51
N GLU A 27 1.73 24.43 26.57
CA GLU A 27 1.55 25.79 26.00
C GLU A 27 2.01 25.89 24.55
N HIS A 28 2.90 24.98 24.11
CA HIS A 28 3.48 24.96 22.78
C HIS A 28 3.45 23.58 22.15
N ALA A 29 3.51 23.54 20.81
CA ALA A 29 3.74 22.29 20.09
C ALA A 29 4.51 22.53 18.79
N ILE A 30 5.25 21.49 18.35
CA ILE A 30 5.66 21.36 16.98
C ILE A 30 4.54 20.67 16.23
N HIS A 31 3.90 21.40 15.34
CA HIS A 31 2.86 20.90 14.45
C HIS A 31 3.48 20.47 13.12
N MET A 32 3.35 19.20 12.77
CA MET A 32 3.66 18.68 11.45
C MET A 32 2.37 18.47 10.66
N TYR A 33 2.30 19.05 9.49
CA TYR A 33 1.20 18.92 8.54
C TYR A 33 1.69 18.32 7.22
N SER A 34 0.88 17.45 6.63
CA SER A 34 1.13 16.89 5.30
C SER A 34 -0.18 16.41 4.67
N SER A 35 -0.29 16.49 3.34
CA SER A 35 -1.33 15.82 2.57
C SER A 35 -0.69 14.97 1.47
N MET A 36 -1.47 14.20 0.70
CA MET A 36 -0.94 13.43 -0.43
C MET A 36 -0.15 14.32 -1.40
N GLU A 37 -0.59 15.55 -1.61
CA GLU A 37 0.01 16.50 -2.55
C GLU A 37 0.92 17.55 -1.92
N THR A 38 0.94 17.61 -0.58
CA THR A 38 1.70 18.60 0.18
C THR A 38 2.82 17.92 0.97
N PRO A 39 4.10 18.15 0.61
CA PRO A 39 5.25 17.74 1.42
C PRO A 39 5.13 18.20 2.86
N PRO A 40 5.73 17.49 3.84
CA PRO A 40 5.61 17.84 5.26
C PRO A 40 6.03 19.28 5.54
N GLU A 41 5.21 19.96 6.33
CA GLU A 41 5.49 21.30 6.87
C GLU A 41 5.56 21.24 8.38
N TYR A 42 6.50 21.94 8.97
CA TYR A 42 6.74 21.99 10.41
C TYR A 42 6.60 23.40 10.93
N ARG A 43 5.80 23.58 11.97
CA ARG A 43 5.53 24.87 12.62
C ARG A 43 5.64 24.76 14.12
N LEU A 44 6.22 25.78 14.75
CA LEU A 44 6.07 26.02 16.18
C LEU A 44 4.77 26.82 16.38
N ILE A 45 3.89 26.32 17.24
CA ILE A 45 2.58 26.92 17.53
C ILE A 45 2.37 27.06 19.03
N THR A 46 1.47 27.97 19.42
CA THR A 46 0.93 28.01 20.78
C THR A 46 -0.35 27.18 20.90
N LEU A 47 -0.57 26.61 22.07
CA LEU A 47 -1.77 25.88 22.43
C LEU A 47 -2.56 26.67 23.52
N PRO A 48 -3.90 26.52 23.62
CA PRO A 48 -4.77 25.68 22.77
C PRO A 48 -5.24 26.38 21.48
N ILE A 49 -4.89 27.62 21.21
CA ILE A 49 -5.44 28.45 20.12
C ILE A 49 -4.82 28.14 18.73
N HIS A 50 -3.83 27.26 18.67
CA HIS A 50 -3.13 26.88 17.43
C HIS A 50 -2.54 28.08 16.66
N LYS A 51 -2.01 29.08 17.37
CA LYS A 51 -1.40 30.26 16.74
C LYS A 51 0.01 29.93 16.27
N GLU A 52 0.29 30.14 14.98
CA GLU A 52 1.64 30.02 14.43
C GLU A 52 2.58 31.06 15.05
N MET A 53 3.69 30.59 15.57
CA MET A 53 4.79 31.42 16.07
C MET A 53 5.93 31.50 15.05
N LYS A 54 6.26 30.34 14.45
CA LYS A 54 7.38 30.24 13.51
C LYS A 54 7.19 29.06 12.58
N ILE A 55 7.44 29.25 11.30
CA ILE A 55 7.62 28.17 10.33
C ILE A 55 9.04 27.64 10.50
N LEU A 56 9.18 26.33 10.76
CA LEU A 56 10.46 25.64 10.91
C LEU A 56 10.92 25.07 9.57
N GLU A 57 10.00 24.50 8.79
CA GLU A 57 10.23 23.99 7.44
C GLU A 57 8.93 24.04 6.64
N ASP A 58 8.97 24.60 5.45
CA ASP A 58 7.79 24.70 4.55
C ASP A 58 7.94 23.91 3.25
N ASN A 59 9.08 23.29 3.02
CA ASN A 59 9.43 22.56 1.81
C ASN A 59 9.12 23.33 0.50
N LYS A 60 9.24 24.66 0.53
CA LYS A 60 8.87 25.55 -0.58
C LYS A 60 9.57 25.19 -1.89
N LYS A 61 10.84 24.81 -1.82
CA LYS A 61 11.60 24.41 -3.01
C LYS A 61 10.96 23.19 -3.70
N LEU A 62 10.63 22.16 -2.92
CA LEU A 62 10.00 20.94 -3.43
C LEU A 62 8.59 21.24 -3.96
N LYS A 63 7.79 22.05 -3.25
CA LYS A 63 6.46 22.46 -3.72
C LYS A 63 6.53 23.18 -5.06
N ASN A 64 7.49 24.10 -5.24
CA ASN A 64 7.68 24.81 -6.50
C ASN A 64 8.05 23.88 -7.67
N GLU A 65 8.78 22.79 -7.41
CA GLU A 65 9.04 21.78 -8.46
C GLU A 65 7.79 20.94 -8.76
N LEU A 66 7.01 20.57 -7.75
CA LEU A 66 5.77 19.81 -7.92
C LEU A 66 4.71 20.54 -8.75
N VAL A 67 4.61 21.88 -8.62
CA VAL A 67 3.67 22.72 -9.41
C VAL A 67 3.98 22.65 -10.91
N LYS A 68 5.24 22.42 -11.30
CA LYS A 68 5.64 22.31 -12.71
C LYS A 68 5.20 20.98 -13.36
N LEU A 69 4.81 19.99 -12.56
CA LEU A 69 4.35 18.70 -13.08
C LEU A 69 2.89 18.80 -13.53
N GLU A 70 2.64 18.49 -14.77
CA GLU A 70 1.27 18.31 -15.26
C GLU A 70 0.66 17.07 -14.62
N ARG A 71 -0.39 17.23 -13.79
CA ARG A 71 -1.02 16.14 -13.06
C ARG A 71 -2.47 16.46 -12.71
N HIS A 72 -3.28 15.43 -12.57
CA HIS A 72 -4.56 15.56 -11.89
C HIS A 72 -4.37 15.48 -10.38
N PRO A 73 -5.23 16.12 -9.59
CA PRO A 73 -5.29 15.88 -8.15
C PRO A 73 -5.55 14.40 -7.85
N THR A 74 -5.03 13.94 -6.72
CA THR A 74 -5.37 12.62 -6.20
C THR A 74 -6.83 12.61 -5.76
N GLU A 75 -7.61 11.64 -6.24
CA GLU A 75 -9.03 11.54 -5.93
C GLU A 75 -9.29 10.41 -4.94
N PHE A 76 -9.91 10.75 -3.80
CA PHE A 76 -10.36 9.78 -2.80
C PHE A 76 -11.78 9.33 -3.10
N PHE A 77 -12.09 8.06 -2.85
CA PHE A 77 -13.40 7.50 -3.12
C PHE A 77 -13.76 6.38 -2.12
N LYS A 78 -15.04 6.00 -2.13
CA LYS A 78 -15.51 4.78 -1.47
C LYS A 78 -16.05 3.81 -2.52
N ILE A 79 -15.76 2.51 -2.32
CA ILE A 79 -16.27 1.43 -3.15
C ILE A 79 -17.12 0.48 -2.29
N ASP A 80 -18.34 0.25 -2.70
CA ASP A 80 -19.25 -0.69 -2.05
C ASP A 80 -18.98 -2.10 -2.62
N ILE A 81 -18.65 -3.04 -1.74
CA ILE A 81 -18.38 -4.43 -2.12
C ILE A 81 -19.53 -5.38 -1.77
N GLY A 82 -20.70 -4.83 -1.46
CA GLY A 82 -21.88 -5.56 -1.01
C GLY A 82 -21.98 -5.69 0.50
N ASN A 83 -23.14 -6.15 0.97
CA ASN A 83 -23.44 -6.36 2.39
C ASN A 83 -23.22 -5.11 3.29
N GLY A 84 -23.35 -3.91 2.72
CA GLY A 84 -23.13 -2.64 3.42
C GLY A 84 -21.67 -2.30 3.70
N ILE A 85 -20.72 -3.05 3.13
CA ILE A 85 -19.28 -2.84 3.33
C ILE A 85 -18.76 -1.86 2.29
N LYS A 86 -18.25 -0.71 2.75
CA LYS A 86 -17.65 0.32 1.90
C LYS A 86 -16.17 0.47 2.24
N LEU A 87 -15.31 0.22 1.26
CA LEU A 87 -13.86 0.36 1.38
C LEU A 87 -13.43 1.75 0.93
N ASP A 88 -12.45 2.32 1.62
CA ASP A 88 -11.80 3.57 1.22
C ASP A 88 -10.73 3.31 0.17
N GLY A 89 -10.63 4.19 -0.81
CA GLY A 89 -9.62 4.15 -1.85
C GLY A 89 -9.19 5.52 -2.33
N TYR A 90 -8.10 5.57 -3.05
CA TYR A 90 -7.69 6.72 -3.85
C TYR A 90 -7.16 6.27 -5.21
N TYR A 91 -7.14 7.18 -6.17
CA TYR A 91 -6.45 6.98 -7.45
C TYR A 91 -5.78 8.25 -7.97
N ILE A 92 -4.78 8.03 -8.81
CA ILE A 92 -4.04 9.05 -9.56
C ILE A 92 -4.22 8.72 -11.05
N LYS A 93 -4.78 9.66 -11.81
CA LYS A 93 -5.03 9.52 -13.26
C LYS A 93 -3.85 10.00 -14.11
N PRO A 94 -3.70 9.47 -15.34
CA PRO A 94 -2.86 10.08 -16.36
C PRO A 94 -3.23 11.55 -16.60
N PRO A 95 -2.26 12.48 -16.69
CA PRO A 95 -2.57 13.91 -16.82
C PRO A 95 -3.34 14.27 -18.12
N ARG A 96 -3.13 13.52 -19.18
CA ARG A 96 -3.81 13.70 -20.48
C ARG A 96 -4.65 12.48 -20.81
N MET A 97 -5.69 12.29 -20.03
CA MET A 97 -6.54 11.11 -20.15
C MET A 97 -7.67 11.36 -21.17
N ASP A 98 -7.79 10.46 -22.14
CA ASP A 98 -8.95 10.41 -23.03
C ASP A 98 -10.08 9.62 -22.33
N PRO A 99 -11.21 10.26 -21.99
CA PRO A 99 -12.28 9.63 -21.23
C PRO A 99 -13.00 8.49 -22.00
N ALA A 100 -12.83 8.43 -23.32
CA ALA A 100 -13.40 7.37 -24.16
C ALA A 100 -12.57 6.08 -24.19
N LYS A 101 -11.37 6.11 -23.65
CA LYS A 101 -10.40 5.00 -23.68
C LYS A 101 -10.21 4.37 -22.31
N LYS A 102 -9.67 3.14 -22.32
CA LYS A 102 -9.39 2.37 -21.10
C LYS A 102 -7.89 2.29 -20.83
N TYR A 103 -7.51 2.49 -19.57
CA TYR A 103 -6.12 2.54 -19.09
C TYR A 103 -5.81 1.37 -18.18
N PRO A 104 -4.57 0.85 -18.16
CA PRO A 104 -4.16 -0.19 -17.24
C PRO A 104 -4.23 0.33 -15.81
N LEU A 105 -4.70 -0.53 -14.92
CA LEU A 105 -4.79 -0.27 -13.48
C LEU A 105 -3.56 -0.84 -12.77
N PHE A 106 -2.92 -0.05 -11.93
CA PHE A 106 -1.79 -0.47 -11.13
C PHE A 106 -2.03 -0.18 -9.65
N TYR A 107 -2.20 -1.24 -8.87
CA TYR A 107 -2.48 -1.14 -7.44
C TYR A 107 -1.21 -1.05 -6.59
N TYR A 108 -1.23 -0.15 -5.61
CA TYR A 108 -0.39 -0.18 -4.43
C TYR A 108 -1.20 -0.66 -3.24
N ILE A 109 -0.75 -1.72 -2.56
CA ILE A 109 -1.51 -2.32 -1.46
C ILE A 109 -0.64 -2.63 -0.24
N TYR A 110 -1.31 -2.69 0.92
CA TYR A 110 -0.79 -3.31 2.13
C TYR A 110 -1.72 -4.43 2.62
N GLY A 111 -2.96 -4.11 3.01
CA GLY A 111 -4.01 -5.09 3.27
C GLY A 111 -3.87 -5.90 4.56
N GLU A 112 -3.00 -5.47 5.49
CA GLU A 112 -2.71 -6.12 6.75
C GLU A 112 -2.97 -5.16 7.93
N PRO A 113 -3.21 -5.67 9.17
CA PRO A 113 -3.55 -4.82 10.30
C PRO A 113 -2.42 -3.89 10.77
N ALA A 114 -1.19 -4.09 10.30
CA ALA A 114 -0.06 -3.25 10.65
C ALA A 114 0.06 -1.98 9.79
N GLY A 115 -0.72 -1.82 8.71
CA GLY A 115 -0.59 -0.68 7.82
C GLY A 115 -1.85 -0.26 7.09
N GLN A 116 -1.90 1.02 6.74
CA GLN A 116 -2.94 1.65 5.94
C GLN A 116 -2.30 2.36 4.75
N THR A 117 -2.86 2.20 3.56
CA THR A 117 -2.37 2.84 2.35
C THR A 117 -3.20 4.05 1.94
N VAL A 118 -4.49 4.06 2.23
CA VAL A 118 -5.41 5.15 1.90
C VAL A 118 -5.36 6.19 3.01
N LEU A 119 -4.40 7.09 2.88
CA LEU A 119 -4.16 8.22 3.77
C LEU A 119 -3.88 9.47 2.95
N ASP A 120 -4.46 10.59 3.34
CA ASP A 120 -4.09 11.89 2.76
C ASP A 120 -2.76 12.37 3.37
N LEU A 121 -1.67 11.69 3.00
CA LEU A 121 -0.32 11.85 3.53
C LEU A 121 0.70 11.83 2.41
N TRP A 122 1.68 12.71 2.47
CA TRP A 122 2.84 12.69 1.57
C TRP A 122 3.65 11.41 1.72
N ARG A 123 3.80 10.66 0.64
CA ARG A 123 4.55 9.40 0.59
C ARG A 123 5.94 9.55 -0.03
N GLY A 124 6.43 10.78 -0.17
CA GLY A 124 7.78 11.04 -0.68
C GLY A 124 8.05 10.40 -2.03
N ARG A 125 9.14 9.67 -2.11
CA ARG A 125 9.63 9.00 -3.32
C ARG A 125 8.61 8.04 -3.94
N GLN A 126 7.82 7.36 -3.14
CA GLN A 126 6.77 6.47 -3.60
C GLN A 126 5.67 7.23 -4.34
N TYR A 127 5.20 8.34 -3.81
CA TYR A 127 4.22 9.19 -4.49
C TYR A 127 4.75 9.76 -5.80
N LEU A 128 6.02 10.22 -5.82
CA LEU A 128 6.67 10.70 -7.04
C LEU A 128 6.77 9.59 -8.11
N TRP A 129 7.03 8.35 -7.70
CA TRP A 129 7.01 7.20 -8.62
C TRP A 129 5.60 6.93 -9.14
N HIS A 130 4.58 7.02 -8.32
CA HIS A 130 3.18 6.90 -8.76
C HIS A 130 2.80 7.98 -9.77
N LEU A 131 3.22 9.24 -9.55
CA LEU A 131 3.01 10.33 -10.52
C LEU A 131 3.72 10.03 -11.85
N MET A 132 4.94 9.53 -11.81
CA MET A 132 5.68 9.14 -13.01
C MET A 132 4.97 8.00 -13.77
N LEU A 133 4.42 7.01 -13.07
CA LEU A 133 3.63 5.94 -13.70
C LEU A 133 2.33 6.48 -14.30
N ALA A 134 1.66 7.42 -13.63
CA ALA A 134 0.48 8.08 -14.18
C ALA A 134 0.81 8.85 -15.48
N GLN A 135 1.94 9.56 -15.53
CA GLN A 135 2.42 10.22 -16.76
C GLN A 135 2.73 9.23 -17.88
N LYS A 136 3.12 8.00 -17.55
CA LYS A 136 3.31 6.92 -18.54
C LYS A 136 1.98 6.31 -19.02
N GLY A 137 0.86 6.64 -18.41
CA GLY A 137 -0.47 6.19 -18.83
C GLY A 137 -1.05 5.03 -17.99
N TYR A 138 -0.63 4.87 -16.74
CA TYR A 138 -1.30 4.01 -15.75
C TYR A 138 -2.26 4.79 -14.89
N VAL A 139 -3.38 4.20 -14.54
CA VAL A 139 -4.15 4.63 -13.36
C VAL A 139 -3.54 3.94 -12.14
N VAL A 140 -2.97 4.72 -11.23
CA VAL A 140 -2.40 4.18 -9.98
C VAL A 140 -3.45 4.29 -8.88
N MET A 141 -3.73 3.20 -8.19
CA MET A 141 -4.82 3.13 -7.21
C MET A 141 -4.39 2.41 -5.93
N SER A 142 -5.05 2.74 -4.84
CA SER A 142 -4.97 1.99 -3.59
C SER A 142 -6.35 1.84 -2.97
N ILE A 143 -6.59 0.71 -2.31
CA ILE A 143 -7.81 0.41 -1.56
C ILE A 143 -7.43 -0.29 -0.27
N ASP A 144 -7.96 0.15 0.86
CA ASP A 144 -7.77 -0.50 2.14
C ASP A 144 -8.94 -1.45 2.45
N PRO A 145 -8.68 -2.77 2.56
CA PRO A 145 -9.68 -3.76 2.95
C PRO A 145 -9.98 -3.70 4.44
N ARG A 146 -10.98 -4.45 4.90
CA ARG A 146 -11.23 -4.65 6.32
C ARG A 146 -10.01 -5.24 7.04
N GLY A 147 -9.87 -4.93 8.33
CA GLY A 147 -8.72 -5.31 9.14
C GLY A 147 -7.62 -4.26 9.22
N THR A 148 -7.53 -3.34 8.26
CA THR A 148 -6.56 -2.23 8.31
C THR A 148 -6.85 -1.27 9.48
N PRO A 149 -5.83 -0.50 9.97
CA PRO A 149 -6.00 0.40 11.12
C PRO A 149 -6.78 1.69 10.79
N SER A 150 -7.71 1.62 9.84
CA SER A 150 -8.62 2.71 9.52
C SER A 150 -9.50 3.08 10.73
N PRO A 151 -9.88 4.36 10.90
CA PRO A 151 -10.70 4.84 12.03
C PRO A 151 -12.19 4.44 11.93
N GLN A 152 -12.47 3.24 11.42
CA GLN A 152 -13.82 2.67 11.27
C GLN A 152 -14.28 1.81 12.46
N GLY A 153 -13.54 1.86 13.58
CA GLY A 153 -13.91 1.20 14.82
C GLY A 153 -13.33 -0.21 15.01
N SER A 154 -13.62 -0.82 16.18
CA SER A 154 -13.02 -2.10 16.58
C SER A 154 -13.50 -3.27 15.72
N ASN A 155 -14.79 -3.29 15.34
CA ASN A 155 -15.34 -4.36 14.50
C ASN A 155 -14.68 -4.43 13.15
N TRP A 156 -14.38 -3.29 12.54
CA TRP A 156 -13.62 -3.21 11.30
C TRP A 156 -12.23 -3.84 11.43
N ARG A 157 -11.50 -3.52 12.50
CA ARG A 157 -10.13 -4.01 12.72
C ARG A 157 -10.06 -5.48 13.15
N LYS A 158 -11.04 -5.95 13.92
CA LYS A 158 -11.03 -7.29 14.52
C LYS A 158 -11.64 -8.37 13.62
N VAL A 159 -12.36 -7.99 12.58
CA VAL A 159 -13.04 -8.96 11.69
C VAL A 159 -12.07 -9.95 11.03
N ILE A 160 -10.77 -9.59 10.94
CA ILE A 160 -9.75 -10.43 10.31
C ILE A 160 -9.13 -11.46 11.27
N TYR A 161 -9.53 -11.49 12.55
CA TYR A 161 -8.96 -12.44 13.49
C TYR A 161 -9.22 -13.88 13.04
N GLY A 162 -8.16 -14.69 13.05
CA GLY A 162 -8.13 -16.03 12.48
C GLY A 162 -8.03 -16.11 10.95
N GLN A 163 -8.02 -14.96 10.24
CA GLN A 163 -8.19 -14.89 8.79
C GLN A 163 -7.23 -13.92 8.08
N LEU A 164 -6.04 -13.65 8.65
CA LEU A 164 -5.01 -12.81 8.01
C LEU A 164 -4.72 -13.30 6.57
N GLY A 165 -4.59 -12.37 5.63
CA GLY A 165 -4.32 -12.66 4.23
C GLY A 165 -5.52 -13.26 3.48
N TRP A 166 -6.49 -13.87 4.17
CA TRP A 166 -7.66 -14.48 3.54
C TRP A 166 -8.77 -13.48 3.27
N MET A 167 -9.34 -12.88 4.33
CA MET A 167 -10.48 -11.97 4.23
C MET A 167 -10.14 -10.69 3.47
N ALA A 168 -9.00 -10.07 3.78
CA ALA A 168 -8.56 -8.86 3.09
C ALA A 168 -8.35 -9.09 1.59
N GLY A 169 -7.90 -10.29 1.19
CA GLY A 169 -7.81 -10.70 -0.21
C GLY A 169 -9.17 -10.80 -0.89
N GLN A 170 -10.20 -11.34 -0.19
CA GLN A 170 -11.57 -11.39 -0.72
C GLN A 170 -12.15 -9.99 -0.91
N ASP A 171 -11.98 -9.11 0.08
CA ASP A 171 -12.43 -7.72 0.00
C ASP A 171 -11.78 -6.99 -1.19
N HIS A 172 -10.46 -7.13 -1.36
CA HIS A 172 -9.74 -6.47 -2.44
C HIS A 172 -10.14 -7.00 -3.82
N ALA A 173 -10.35 -8.32 -3.96
CA ALA A 173 -10.84 -8.93 -5.20
C ALA A 173 -12.27 -8.44 -5.54
N SER A 174 -13.15 -8.36 -4.56
CA SER A 174 -14.50 -7.81 -4.72
C SER A 174 -14.43 -6.33 -5.14
N ALA A 175 -13.60 -5.54 -4.45
CA ALA A 175 -13.40 -4.13 -4.79
C ALA A 175 -12.86 -3.94 -6.22
N THR A 176 -11.94 -4.80 -6.67
CA THR A 176 -11.39 -4.72 -8.03
C THR A 176 -12.46 -4.95 -9.10
N LYS A 177 -13.42 -5.85 -8.87
CA LYS A 177 -14.57 -6.04 -9.76
C LYS A 177 -15.45 -4.78 -9.80
N GLU A 178 -15.76 -4.22 -8.64
CA GLU A 178 -16.61 -3.03 -8.54
C GLU A 178 -15.91 -1.77 -9.08
N VAL A 179 -14.59 -1.66 -8.96
CA VAL A 179 -13.77 -0.61 -9.59
C VAL A 179 -13.91 -0.65 -11.10
N ALA A 180 -13.83 -1.82 -11.72
CA ALA A 180 -14.00 -1.97 -13.17
C ALA A 180 -15.43 -1.61 -13.64
N ASN A 181 -16.44 -1.84 -12.80
CA ASN A 181 -17.82 -1.46 -13.07
C ASN A 181 -18.05 0.06 -12.90
N LYS A 182 -17.45 0.65 -11.84
CA LYS A 182 -17.65 2.04 -11.47
C LYS A 182 -16.89 3.02 -12.37
N PHE A 183 -15.67 2.67 -12.77
CA PHE A 183 -14.76 3.55 -13.51
C PHE A 183 -14.59 3.06 -14.94
N SER A 184 -15.35 3.61 -15.89
CA SER A 184 -15.35 3.22 -17.31
C SER A 184 -13.99 3.28 -17.98
N PHE A 185 -13.09 4.12 -17.46
CA PHE A 185 -11.72 4.30 -17.97
C PHE A 185 -10.73 3.20 -17.51
N ILE A 186 -11.14 2.24 -16.70
CA ILE A 186 -10.28 1.13 -16.25
C ILE A 186 -10.32 -0.03 -17.26
N ASP A 187 -9.13 -0.50 -17.66
CA ASP A 187 -8.98 -1.74 -18.41
C ASP A 187 -8.84 -2.92 -17.43
N SER A 188 -9.92 -3.63 -17.20
CA SER A 188 -9.96 -4.80 -16.31
C SER A 188 -9.10 -5.98 -16.79
N LYS A 189 -8.61 -5.96 -18.03
CA LYS A 189 -7.70 -6.97 -18.58
C LYS A 189 -6.21 -6.61 -18.42
N ARG A 190 -5.92 -5.44 -17.87
CA ARG A 190 -4.56 -4.96 -17.58
C ARG A 190 -4.49 -4.42 -16.15
N VAL A 191 -4.51 -5.33 -15.19
CA VAL A 191 -4.42 -5.00 -13.75
C VAL A 191 -3.12 -5.55 -13.19
N GLY A 192 -2.27 -4.64 -12.71
CA GLY A 192 -1.04 -4.95 -12.00
C GLY A 192 -1.14 -4.57 -10.52
N ILE A 193 -0.30 -5.17 -9.69
CA ILE A 193 -0.32 -4.97 -8.25
C ILE A 193 1.10 -5.01 -7.68
N TYR A 194 1.38 -4.19 -6.71
CA TYR A 194 2.60 -4.28 -5.92
C TYR A 194 2.38 -3.94 -4.46
N GLY A 195 3.23 -4.46 -3.64
CA GLY A 195 3.27 -4.18 -2.21
C GLY A 195 4.58 -4.64 -1.58
N HIS A 196 4.80 -4.19 -0.36
CA HIS A 196 5.98 -4.52 0.43
C HIS A 196 5.55 -5.11 1.77
N SER A 197 6.30 -6.09 2.30
CA SER A 197 6.00 -6.71 3.60
C SER A 197 4.61 -7.39 3.57
N GLY A 198 3.68 -7.04 4.46
CA GLY A 198 2.28 -7.47 4.40
C GLY A 198 1.63 -7.18 3.04
N GLY A 199 1.96 -6.04 2.41
CA GLY A 199 1.50 -5.74 1.04
C GLY A 199 2.09 -6.67 -0.02
N GLY A 200 3.31 -7.15 0.19
CA GLY A 200 3.93 -8.19 -0.64
C GLY A 200 3.19 -9.52 -0.50
N GLN A 201 2.89 -9.93 0.73
CA GLN A 201 2.07 -11.11 1.01
C GLN A 201 0.69 -10.99 0.37
N MET A 202 0.04 -9.83 0.49
CA MET A 202 -1.27 -9.57 -0.13
C MET A 202 -1.20 -9.61 -1.65
N SER A 203 -0.15 -9.03 -2.26
CA SER A 203 0.06 -9.09 -3.72
C SER A 203 0.17 -10.52 -4.23
N LEU A 204 0.87 -11.40 -3.49
CA LEU A 204 0.96 -12.83 -3.80
C LEU A 204 -0.39 -13.54 -3.65
N ASN A 205 -1.10 -13.30 -2.53
CA ASN A 205 -2.43 -13.88 -2.33
C ASN A 205 -3.39 -13.51 -3.48
N LEU A 206 -3.33 -12.27 -3.95
CA LEU A 206 -4.23 -11.79 -5.00
C LEU A 206 -3.91 -12.38 -6.37
N ILE A 207 -2.64 -12.38 -6.80
CA ILE A 207 -2.28 -12.92 -8.11
C ILE A 207 -2.46 -14.43 -8.20
N PHE A 208 -2.25 -15.17 -7.10
CA PHE A 208 -2.43 -16.62 -7.09
C PHE A 208 -3.90 -17.03 -7.00
N ARG A 209 -4.68 -16.37 -6.14
CA ARG A 209 -6.08 -16.76 -5.87
C ARG A 209 -7.07 -16.23 -6.90
N TYR A 210 -6.74 -15.10 -7.57
CA TYR A 210 -7.63 -14.41 -8.50
C TYR A 210 -6.91 -14.10 -9.83
N PRO A 211 -6.41 -15.12 -10.56
CA PRO A 211 -5.62 -14.92 -11.77
C PRO A 211 -6.39 -14.25 -12.90
N ASP A 212 -7.73 -14.32 -12.90
CA ASP A 212 -8.58 -13.62 -13.87
C ASP A 212 -8.71 -12.11 -13.60
N LEU A 213 -8.33 -11.65 -12.40
CA LEU A 213 -8.40 -10.24 -12.00
C LEU A 213 -7.04 -9.56 -11.99
N TYR A 214 -5.96 -10.29 -11.67
CA TYR A 214 -4.62 -9.73 -11.50
C TYR A 214 -3.65 -10.40 -12.46
N HIS A 215 -3.05 -9.59 -13.34
CA HIS A 215 -2.26 -10.07 -14.48
C HIS A 215 -0.76 -9.90 -14.26
N LEU A 216 -0.37 -9.04 -13.30
CA LEU A 216 1.02 -8.80 -12.93
C LEU A 216 1.12 -8.50 -11.43
N ALA A 217 2.13 -9.08 -10.75
CA ALA A 217 2.46 -8.73 -9.36
C ALA A 217 3.96 -8.51 -9.15
N MET A 218 4.30 -7.52 -8.31
CA MET A 218 5.67 -7.21 -7.91
C MET A 218 5.79 -7.11 -6.38
N PRO A 219 5.61 -8.23 -5.65
CA PRO A 219 5.77 -8.29 -4.20
C PRO A 219 7.22 -8.11 -3.78
N SER A 220 7.47 -7.46 -2.64
CA SER A 220 8.79 -7.40 -2.03
C SER A 220 8.78 -7.67 -0.53
N SER A 221 9.84 -8.28 0.00
CA SER A 221 10.07 -8.58 1.44
C SER A 221 8.82 -9.18 2.10
N PHE A 222 8.25 -10.18 1.46
CA PHE A 222 6.94 -10.75 1.77
C PHE A 222 7.01 -11.97 2.70
N VAL A 223 5.95 -12.20 3.46
CA VAL A 223 5.71 -13.46 4.18
C VAL A 223 5.03 -14.46 3.23
N SER A 224 5.70 -15.56 2.91
CA SER A 224 5.14 -16.61 2.03
C SER A 224 4.19 -17.56 2.75
N HIS A 225 4.50 -17.88 4.01
CA HIS A 225 3.66 -18.70 4.89
C HIS A 225 3.54 -18.02 6.25
N GLN A 226 2.33 -17.92 6.79
CA GLN A 226 2.04 -17.25 8.06
C GLN A 226 2.93 -17.76 9.23
N LYS A 227 3.29 -19.05 9.26
CA LYS A 227 4.18 -19.63 10.28
C LYS A 227 5.63 -19.11 10.23
N PHE A 228 6.04 -18.42 9.16
CA PHE A 228 7.40 -17.88 9.01
C PHE A 228 7.57 -16.48 9.57
N TYR A 229 6.52 -15.90 10.13
CA TYR A 229 6.61 -14.59 10.74
C TYR A 229 6.54 -14.66 12.26
N HIS A 230 6.85 -13.55 12.94
CA HIS A 230 6.96 -13.47 14.39
C HIS A 230 5.70 -13.95 15.12
N PRO A 231 5.79 -14.89 16.07
CA PRO A 231 4.65 -15.38 16.85
C PRO A 231 3.89 -14.25 17.55
N SER A 232 4.59 -13.24 18.12
CA SER A 232 3.97 -12.10 18.78
C SER A 232 3.01 -11.29 17.88
N TYR A 233 3.20 -11.33 16.55
CA TYR A 233 2.28 -10.76 15.58
C TYR A 233 1.26 -11.79 15.12
N GLN A 234 1.71 -12.96 14.68
CA GLN A 234 0.82 -13.94 14.08
C GLN A 234 -0.22 -14.49 15.09
N GLU A 235 0.23 -14.91 16.25
CA GLU A 235 -0.67 -15.48 17.28
C GLU A 235 -1.66 -14.42 17.81
N ARG A 236 -1.24 -13.16 17.85
CA ARG A 236 -2.15 -12.05 18.22
C ARG A 236 -3.38 -11.98 17.31
N PHE A 237 -3.21 -12.23 16.02
CA PHE A 237 -4.28 -12.08 15.02
C PHE A 237 -4.87 -13.43 14.57
N MET A 238 -4.10 -14.50 14.66
CA MET A 238 -4.46 -15.82 14.11
C MET A 238 -4.73 -16.87 15.19
N GLY A 239 -4.38 -16.60 16.46
CA GLY A 239 -4.30 -17.64 17.49
C GLY A 239 -3.10 -18.54 17.30
N GLN A 240 -2.96 -19.57 18.13
CA GLN A 240 -1.89 -20.55 17.99
C GLN A 240 -2.07 -21.36 16.69
N LEU A 241 -0.97 -21.82 16.13
CA LEU A 241 -0.98 -22.57 14.86
C LEU A 241 -1.86 -23.84 14.96
N ASP A 242 -1.73 -24.60 16.04
CA ASP A 242 -2.46 -25.87 16.24
C ASP A 242 -3.97 -25.65 16.40
N ASP A 243 -4.38 -24.48 16.86
CA ASP A 243 -5.81 -24.13 17.03
C ASP A 243 -6.43 -23.58 15.72
N ASN A 244 -5.62 -23.18 14.73
CA ASN A 244 -6.10 -22.51 13.51
C ASN A 244 -5.30 -22.90 12.26
N ILE A 245 -4.98 -24.17 12.07
CA ILE A 245 -4.20 -24.68 10.92
C ILE A 245 -4.79 -24.22 9.59
N ASP A 246 -6.11 -24.24 9.46
CA ASP A 246 -6.87 -23.83 8.28
C ASP A 246 -6.68 -22.35 7.96
N GLY A 247 -6.77 -21.46 8.96
CA GLY A 247 -6.58 -20.03 8.77
C GLY A 247 -5.15 -19.69 8.35
N TYR A 248 -4.16 -20.31 9.01
CA TYR A 248 -2.75 -20.18 8.64
C TYR A 248 -2.49 -20.63 7.21
N SER A 249 -3.03 -21.79 6.79
CA SER A 249 -2.89 -22.32 5.44
C SER A 249 -3.58 -21.42 4.41
N LYS A 250 -4.85 -21.10 4.60
CA LYS A 250 -5.65 -20.30 3.66
C LYS A 250 -5.10 -18.89 3.47
N GLY A 251 -4.58 -18.27 4.56
CA GLY A 251 -4.00 -16.93 4.53
C GLY A 251 -2.58 -16.87 3.94
N SER A 252 -1.92 -18.00 3.76
CA SER A 252 -0.54 -18.11 3.27
C SER A 252 -0.49 -18.17 1.75
N PRO A 253 0.14 -17.21 1.06
CA PRO A 253 0.18 -17.21 -0.41
C PRO A 253 0.84 -18.45 -1.00
N ILE A 254 1.84 -19.05 -0.35
CA ILE A 254 2.52 -20.25 -0.82
C ILE A 254 1.55 -21.41 -1.09
N THR A 255 0.49 -21.54 -0.29
CA THR A 255 -0.57 -22.54 -0.49
C THR A 255 -1.23 -22.46 -1.87
N TRP A 256 -1.22 -21.27 -2.47
CA TRP A 256 -1.89 -20.99 -3.74
C TRP A 256 -0.94 -20.82 -4.91
N ALA A 257 0.37 -20.98 -4.71
CA ALA A 257 1.41 -20.74 -5.72
C ALA A 257 1.18 -21.54 -7.02
N HIS A 258 0.61 -22.74 -6.91
CA HIS A 258 0.25 -23.60 -8.06
C HIS A 258 -0.75 -22.95 -9.03
N LYS A 259 -1.48 -21.91 -8.60
CA LYS A 259 -2.47 -21.20 -9.43
C LYS A 259 -1.91 -20.00 -10.21
N LEU A 260 -0.61 -19.69 -10.09
CA LEU A 260 0.00 -18.58 -10.83
C LEU A 260 -0.25 -18.71 -12.33
N GLN A 261 -0.81 -17.66 -12.94
CA GLN A 261 -1.01 -17.51 -14.40
C GLN A 261 -0.41 -16.21 -14.92
N GLY A 262 -0.43 -15.14 -14.11
CA GLY A 262 0.07 -13.82 -14.45
C GLY A 262 1.59 -13.69 -14.39
N LYS A 263 2.10 -12.50 -14.67
CA LYS A 263 3.51 -12.13 -14.58
C LYS A 263 3.90 -11.84 -13.14
N LEU A 264 4.98 -12.45 -12.67
CA LEU A 264 5.42 -12.32 -11.27
C LEU A 264 6.91 -11.93 -11.20
N LEU A 265 7.18 -10.81 -10.49
CA LEU A 265 8.53 -10.41 -10.09
C LEU A 265 8.62 -10.39 -8.57
N ILE A 266 9.30 -11.35 -7.97
CA ILE A 266 9.53 -11.40 -6.52
C ILE A 266 10.85 -10.74 -6.15
N ILE A 267 10.84 -9.96 -5.05
CA ILE A 267 12.01 -9.16 -4.63
C ILE A 267 12.24 -9.34 -3.14
N HIS A 268 13.50 -9.58 -2.70
CA HIS A 268 13.82 -9.71 -1.28
C HIS A 268 15.26 -9.33 -0.98
N GLY A 269 15.54 -8.86 0.24
CA GLY A 269 16.89 -8.62 0.75
C GLY A 269 17.41 -9.85 1.49
N THR A 270 18.64 -10.28 1.20
CA THR A 270 19.21 -11.47 1.89
C THR A 270 19.53 -11.22 3.37
N GLY A 271 19.64 -9.95 3.78
CA GLY A 271 19.85 -9.53 5.17
C GLY A 271 18.57 -9.08 5.88
N ASP A 272 17.38 -9.45 5.38
CA ASP A 272 16.10 -9.05 5.97
C ASP A 272 15.95 -9.67 7.36
N SER A 273 16.04 -8.84 8.39
CA SER A 273 15.95 -9.23 9.81
C SER A 273 14.52 -9.24 10.34
N ASN A 274 13.55 -8.75 9.56
CA ASN A 274 12.13 -8.73 9.92
C ASN A 274 11.38 -9.91 9.28
N VAL A 275 11.39 -10.00 7.96
CA VAL A 275 10.84 -11.14 7.21
C VAL A 275 12.01 -11.96 6.68
N HIS A 276 12.33 -13.04 7.39
CA HIS A 276 13.49 -13.85 7.08
C HIS A 276 13.48 -14.34 5.62
N TYR A 277 14.67 -14.36 5.02
CA TYR A 277 14.86 -14.73 3.60
C TYR A 277 14.33 -16.13 3.24
N GLN A 278 14.18 -17.03 4.22
CA GLN A 278 13.51 -18.32 4.08
C GLN A 278 12.09 -18.22 3.46
N SER A 279 11.37 -17.12 3.73
CA SER A 279 10.06 -16.87 3.09
C SER A 279 10.18 -16.80 1.56
N PHE A 280 11.24 -16.16 1.08
CA PHE A 280 11.54 -16.03 -0.34
C PHE A 280 11.94 -17.36 -0.97
N GLU A 281 12.90 -18.07 -0.35
CA GLU A 281 13.38 -19.37 -0.83
C GLU A 281 12.28 -20.44 -0.87
N SER A 282 11.45 -20.50 0.19
CA SER A 282 10.33 -21.44 0.24
C SER A 282 9.32 -21.21 -0.88
N LEU A 283 9.02 -19.94 -1.20
CA LEU A 283 8.11 -19.62 -2.31
C LEU A 283 8.73 -20.01 -3.66
N ILE A 284 10.03 -19.78 -3.85
CA ILE A 284 10.74 -20.18 -5.08
C ILE A 284 10.62 -21.70 -5.28
N ASN A 285 10.92 -22.50 -4.26
CA ASN A 285 10.81 -23.94 -4.33
C ASN A 285 9.40 -24.37 -4.74
N GLU A 286 8.38 -23.84 -4.10
CA GLU A 286 6.97 -24.15 -4.42
C GLU A 286 6.60 -23.80 -5.86
N LEU A 287 7.03 -22.61 -6.35
CA LEU A 287 6.79 -22.20 -7.73
C LEU A 287 7.52 -23.11 -8.74
N VAL A 288 8.76 -23.53 -8.44
CA VAL A 288 9.54 -24.46 -9.27
C VAL A 288 8.88 -25.84 -9.32
N ASP A 289 8.46 -26.37 -8.18
CA ASP A 289 7.80 -27.68 -8.08
C ASP A 289 6.50 -27.71 -8.90
N HIS A 290 5.79 -26.58 -8.94
CA HIS A 290 4.60 -26.42 -9.78
C HIS A 290 4.89 -25.92 -11.22
N LYS A 291 6.17 -25.92 -11.66
CA LYS A 291 6.62 -25.55 -13.02
C LYS A 291 6.15 -24.14 -13.42
N LYS A 292 6.06 -23.21 -12.46
CA LYS A 292 5.68 -21.84 -12.72
C LYS A 292 6.88 -21.01 -13.15
N GLN A 293 6.67 -20.11 -14.12
CA GLN A 293 7.71 -19.16 -14.57
C GLN A 293 7.52 -17.82 -13.87
N PHE A 294 8.60 -17.25 -13.38
CA PHE A 294 8.63 -15.98 -12.67
C PHE A 294 10.00 -15.31 -12.83
N SER A 295 10.06 -14.02 -12.50
CA SER A 295 11.31 -13.27 -12.36
C SER A 295 11.60 -13.01 -10.89
N MET A 296 12.87 -12.88 -10.54
CA MET A 296 13.26 -12.57 -9.17
C MET A 296 14.44 -11.63 -9.08
N MET A 297 14.52 -10.86 -7.98
CA MET A 297 15.70 -10.08 -7.60
C MET A 297 16.00 -10.25 -6.12
N SER A 298 17.15 -10.81 -5.84
CA SER A 298 17.72 -10.94 -4.50
C SER A 298 18.75 -9.84 -4.28
N TYR A 299 18.54 -8.98 -3.27
CA TYR A 299 19.47 -7.91 -2.92
C TYR A 299 20.42 -8.37 -1.82
N PRO A 300 21.72 -8.62 -2.13
CA PRO A 300 22.69 -9.07 -1.12
C PRO A 300 22.81 -8.09 0.05
N ASN A 301 22.71 -8.58 1.29
CA ASN A 301 22.89 -7.82 2.52
C ASN A 301 21.97 -6.60 2.72
N ARG A 302 20.87 -6.48 1.96
CA ARG A 302 19.86 -5.46 2.20
C ARG A 302 18.84 -5.99 3.19
N ASN A 303 18.47 -5.11 4.13
CA ASN A 303 17.48 -5.41 5.14
C ASN A 303 16.04 -5.22 4.61
N HIS A 304 15.05 -5.33 5.48
CA HIS A 304 13.62 -5.31 5.17
C HIS A 304 13.20 -4.14 4.28
N GLY A 305 13.70 -2.94 4.52
CA GLY A 305 13.34 -1.75 3.75
C GLY A 305 13.98 -1.64 2.36
N LEU A 306 14.97 -2.51 2.01
CA LEU A 306 15.72 -2.44 0.76
C LEU A 306 16.31 -1.05 0.49
N GLN A 307 16.82 -0.38 1.54
CA GLN A 307 17.28 1.01 1.46
C GLN A 307 18.80 1.15 1.55
N GLU A 308 19.48 0.15 2.06
CA GLU A 308 20.92 0.17 2.33
C GLU A 308 21.73 0.15 1.04
N GLY A 309 22.87 0.81 1.08
CA GLY A 309 23.81 0.90 -0.03
C GLY A 309 23.44 1.96 -1.09
N ILE A 310 24.47 2.39 -1.81
CA ILE A 310 24.34 3.41 -2.85
C ILE A 310 23.46 2.87 -3.98
N ASN A 311 22.51 3.68 -4.45
CA ASN A 311 21.64 3.40 -5.58
C ASN A 311 20.68 2.20 -5.43
N THR A 312 20.57 1.54 -4.28
CA THR A 312 19.64 0.42 -4.11
C THR A 312 18.19 0.81 -4.42
N GLN A 313 17.74 1.95 -3.90
CA GLN A 313 16.39 2.45 -4.16
C GLN A 313 16.19 2.85 -5.64
N TRP A 314 17.18 3.48 -6.26
CA TRP A 314 17.12 3.81 -7.68
C TRP A 314 17.00 2.53 -8.54
N HIS A 315 17.82 1.53 -8.25
CA HIS A 315 17.77 0.23 -8.94
C HIS A 315 16.43 -0.46 -8.74
N LEU A 316 15.91 -0.48 -7.50
CA LEU A 316 14.62 -1.10 -7.18
C LEU A 316 13.45 -0.49 -7.95
N PHE A 317 13.36 0.85 -7.96
CA PHE A 317 12.29 1.54 -8.70
C PHE A 317 12.46 1.40 -10.21
N SER A 318 13.70 1.40 -10.73
CA SER A 318 13.99 1.16 -12.15
C SER A 318 13.62 -0.27 -12.56
N LEU A 319 14.00 -1.26 -11.77
CA LEU A 319 13.64 -2.68 -11.99
C LEU A 319 12.12 -2.87 -12.08
N ARG A 320 11.39 -2.34 -11.09
CA ARG A 320 9.93 -2.39 -11.07
C ARG A 320 9.31 -1.69 -12.27
N THR A 321 9.82 -0.51 -12.63
CA THR A 321 9.32 0.27 -13.77
C THR A 321 9.52 -0.50 -15.06
N ASN A 322 10.72 -1.01 -15.32
CA ASN A 322 11.02 -1.75 -16.55
C ASN A 322 10.16 -3.02 -16.65
N TYR A 323 10.08 -3.80 -15.56
CA TYR A 323 9.26 -5.00 -15.52
C TYR A 323 7.77 -4.70 -15.77
N LEU A 324 7.25 -3.61 -15.19
CA LEU A 324 5.87 -3.18 -15.40
C LEU A 324 5.62 -2.79 -16.85
N LEU A 325 6.50 -1.97 -17.45
CA LEU A 325 6.37 -1.51 -18.85
C LEU A 325 6.42 -2.68 -19.85
N GLU A 326 7.27 -3.67 -19.61
CA GLU A 326 7.44 -4.85 -20.48
C GLU A 326 6.23 -5.80 -20.39
N ASN A 327 5.67 -5.99 -19.18
CA ASN A 327 4.70 -7.05 -18.94
C ASN A 327 3.25 -6.58 -18.77
N LEU A 328 3.03 -5.27 -18.60
CA LEU A 328 1.71 -4.64 -18.55
C LEU A 328 1.76 -3.31 -19.32
N PRO A 329 1.70 -3.30 -20.65
CA PRO A 329 1.94 -2.12 -21.46
C PRO A 329 1.10 -0.90 -21.05
N PRO A 330 1.71 0.30 -20.94
CA PRO A 330 1.05 1.53 -20.53
C PRO A 330 0.12 2.09 -21.61
N GLY A 331 -0.58 3.15 -21.25
CA GLY A 331 -1.41 3.94 -22.14
C GLY A 331 -2.76 3.32 -22.47
N PRO A 332 -3.58 4.08 -23.20
CA PRO A 332 -4.95 3.69 -23.50
C PRO A 332 -5.04 2.64 -24.59
N LYS A 333 -6.09 1.84 -24.53
CA LYS A 333 -6.57 0.97 -25.64
C LYS A 333 -7.99 1.35 -26.00
#